data_2910d04d7924699ba2ca3825d2a5c709
#
_entry.id   2910d04d7924699ba2ca3825d2a5c709
#
_cell.length_a   1.000
_cell.length_b   1.000
_cell.length_c   1.000
_cell.angle_alpha   90.00
_cell.angle_beta   90.00
_cell.angle_gamma   90.00
#
_symmetry.space_group_name_H-M   'P 1'
#
loop_
_entity.id
_entity.type
_entity.pdbx_description
1 polymer ?
#
loop_
_entity_poly.entity_id
_entity_poly.type
_entity_poly.pdbx_seq_one_letter_code
_entity_poly.pdbx_strand_id
1 'polypeptide(L)'
;MHNRFFRLFLLAMATLSLSGCSDNDGEDDAVATNVVEVVFSPSGFGDLGYNDIILTGLEEARKRLGFDVVMHVPASIEDGMAIYNQWARKSAPGERRLFIFATNQYESALRQSDVHPSDANSTVLLYETHKPIDGVYTFRIGMYGAAYLIGAYTALTQKDEADSKAAVIAANPSDHNVDGAAQGFRDGFLEAGGADATISYISDKEGDGYNMPDEAYALCNRLYESGHTFFFPVAGGSNKAVYQFSRNQGVYTAGIDGDMSAYSGLMNCSLVKNIGSATNDFIAMWLAHKEIPKHQDFLWDSGYVSVIYCHDWKEADAQGIETFKNNITGKEAAYENGK
;
A
#
# COMPACT_ATOMS: atom_id res chain seq x y z
N MET A 1 15.89 33.38 42.98
CA MET A 1 15.19 33.25 44.30
C MET A 1 14.19 32.09 44.18
N HIS A 2 14.57 31.00 44.84
CA HIS A 2 13.83 30.18 45.82
C HIS A 2 12.54 29.51 45.28
N ASN A 3 12.23 28.28 45.47
CA ASN A 3 12.79 27.07 46.16
C ASN A 3 11.90 25.86 45.85
N ARG A 4 12.53 24.71 45.63
CA ARG A 4 12.21 23.34 46.01
C ARG A 4 10.90 23.13 46.83
N PHE A 5 10.12 22.08 46.44
CA PHE A 5 9.66 21.06 47.40
C PHE A 5 9.40 19.71 46.73
N PHE A 6 10.27 18.78 47.03
CA PHE A 6 10.18 17.33 46.94
C PHE A 6 9.26 16.86 48.06
N ARG A 7 8.25 16.04 47.78
CA ARG A 7 7.63 15.19 48.82
C ARG A 7 7.41 13.78 48.32
N LEU A 8 8.27 12.90 48.80
CA LEU A 8 8.10 11.45 48.94
C LEU A 8 6.84 11.17 49.76
N PHE A 9 6.07 10.16 49.35
CA PHE A 9 5.14 9.45 50.24
C PHE A 9 5.40 7.96 50.12
N LEU A 10 5.89 7.40 51.22
CA LEU A 10 6.16 5.99 51.45
C LEU A 10 4.92 5.39 52.22
N LEU A 11 4.57 4.17 51.83
CA LEU A 11 4.12 3.02 52.61
C LEU A 11 2.78 3.06 53.37
N ALA A 12 1.91 2.12 53.01
CA ALA A 12 1.33 1.18 53.98
C ALA A 12 0.84 -0.09 53.27
N MET A 13 1.54 -1.20 53.49
CA MET A 13 1.04 -2.56 53.29
C MET A 13 -0.05 -2.85 54.34
N ALA A 14 -1.18 -3.34 53.86
CA ALA A 14 -2.10 -4.09 54.72
C ALA A 14 -2.43 -5.42 54.03
N THR A 15 -1.79 -6.48 54.52
CA THR A 15 -2.12 -7.88 54.22
C THR A 15 -3.42 -8.26 54.95
N LEU A 16 -4.43 -8.59 54.18
CA LEU A 16 -5.57 -9.38 54.68
C LEU A 16 -5.63 -10.70 53.93
N SER A 17 -5.11 -11.73 54.55
CA SER A 17 -5.32 -13.12 54.18
C SER A 17 -6.74 -13.51 54.53
N LEU A 18 -7.57 -13.78 53.54
CA LEU A 18 -8.79 -14.55 53.70
C LEU A 18 -8.65 -15.81 52.86
N SER A 19 -8.35 -16.90 53.56
CA SER A 19 -8.47 -18.26 53.06
C SER A 19 -9.96 -18.58 52.86
N GLY A 20 -10.34 -18.71 51.60
CA GLY A 20 -11.60 -19.31 51.20
C GLY A 20 -11.28 -20.37 50.15
N CYS A 21 -11.19 -21.64 50.56
CA CYS A 21 -11.26 -22.77 49.65
C CYS A 21 -12.63 -22.76 48.98
N SER A 22 -12.62 -22.64 47.69
CA SER A 22 -13.71 -23.05 46.82
C SER A 22 -13.04 -23.77 45.65
N ASP A 23 -13.10 -25.11 45.71
CA ASP A 23 -12.82 -25.96 44.56
C ASP A 23 -13.84 -25.61 43.49
N ASN A 24 -13.39 -24.87 42.49
CA ASN A 24 -14.01 -24.76 41.18
C ASN A 24 -12.91 -25.10 40.16
N ASP A 25 -12.90 -26.36 39.76
CA ASP A 25 -12.20 -26.81 38.56
C ASP A 25 -12.91 -26.17 37.35
N GLY A 26 -12.73 -24.85 37.19
CA GLY A 26 -12.92 -24.17 35.95
C GLY A 26 -11.55 -24.21 35.27
N GLU A 27 -11.39 -24.98 34.22
CA GLU A 27 -10.36 -24.75 33.24
C GLU A 27 -10.47 -23.26 32.87
N ASP A 28 -9.56 -22.43 33.37
CA ASP A 28 -9.31 -21.11 32.79
C ASP A 28 -8.86 -21.38 31.36
N ASP A 29 -9.78 -21.34 30.42
CA ASP A 29 -9.47 -21.20 29.02
C ASP A 29 -8.60 -19.94 28.90
N ALA A 30 -7.29 -20.12 28.94
CA ALA A 30 -6.34 -19.04 28.76
C ALA A 30 -6.67 -18.40 27.40
N VAL A 31 -7.23 -17.20 27.45
CA VAL A 31 -7.59 -16.45 26.24
C VAL A 31 -6.32 -16.32 25.40
N ALA A 32 -6.30 -16.98 24.25
CA ALA A 32 -5.16 -16.98 23.38
C ALA A 32 -4.81 -15.54 23.00
N THR A 33 -3.56 -15.14 23.25
CA THR A 33 -3.08 -13.82 22.84
C THR A 33 -2.99 -13.76 21.33
N ASN A 34 -3.62 -12.77 20.71
CA ASN A 34 -3.51 -12.53 19.27
C ASN A 34 -2.36 -11.57 18.99
N VAL A 35 -1.38 -12.00 18.23
CA VAL A 35 -0.19 -11.22 17.88
C VAL A 35 -0.10 -11.05 16.36
N VAL A 36 0.01 -9.82 15.90
CA VAL A 36 0.23 -9.46 14.50
C VAL A 36 1.65 -8.91 14.37
N GLU A 37 2.48 -9.55 13.58
CA GLU A 37 3.84 -9.10 13.28
C GLU A 37 3.93 -8.69 11.82
N VAL A 38 4.43 -7.47 11.56
CA VAL A 38 4.42 -6.86 10.22
C VAL A 38 5.83 -6.47 9.83
N VAL A 39 6.23 -6.87 8.64
CA VAL A 39 7.46 -6.41 7.99
C VAL A 39 7.08 -5.51 6.81
N PHE A 40 7.54 -4.26 6.87
CA PHE A 40 7.29 -3.23 5.84
C PHE A 40 8.31 -3.29 4.70
N SER A 41 8.05 -2.52 3.65
CA SER A 41 9.05 -2.28 2.60
C SER A 41 10.29 -1.57 3.16
N PRO A 42 11.49 -1.89 2.66
CA PRO A 42 12.73 -1.19 3.01
C PRO A 42 12.72 0.32 2.72
N SER A 43 11.78 0.82 1.91
CA SER A 43 11.59 2.26 1.67
C SER A 43 11.24 3.05 2.94
N GLY A 44 10.78 2.37 3.99
CA GLY A 44 10.48 2.98 5.29
C GLY A 44 9.21 3.82 5.31
N PHE A 45 9.06 4.56 6.42
CA PHE A 45 7.93 5.47 6.64
C PHE A 45 8.25 6.90 6.16
N GLY A 46 7.21 7.74 6.11
CA GLY A 46 7.31 9.13 5.68
C GLY A 46 7.33 9.27 4.16
N ASP A 47 6.85 8.28 3.42
CA ASP A 47 6.67 8.34 1.97
C ASP A 47 5.38 9.08 1.57
N LEU A 48 4.55 9.45 2.54
CA LEU A 48 3.21 10.04 2.37
C LEU A 48 2.26 9.14 1.55
N GLY A 49 2.62 7.87 1.39
CA GLY A 49 1.91 6.94 0.53
C GLY A 49 1.77 5.56 1.17
N TYR A 50 2.25 4.54 0.47
CA TYR A 50 1.95 3.13 0.70
C TYR A 50 2.21 2.64 2.14
N ASN A 51 3.43 2.81 2.66
CA ASN A 51 3.77 2.34 4.01
C ASN A 51 3.04 3.11 5.11
N ASP A 52 2.87 4.44 4.95
CA ASP A 52 2.19 5.29 5.92
C ASP A 52 0.69 4.95 6.00
N ILE A 53 0.05 4.60 4.88
CA ILE A 53 -1.37 4.19 4.83
C ILE A 53 -1.56 2.84 5.51
N ILE A 54 -0.67 1.87 5.28
CA ILE A 54 -0.71 0.57 5.96
C ILE A 54 -0.52 0.76 7.47
N LEU A 55 0.46 1.56 7.88
CA LEU A 55 0.69 1.88 9.29
C LEU A 55 -0.56 2.47 9.96
N THR A 56 -1.18 3.44 9.30
CA THR A 56 -2.41 4.07 9.80
C THR A 56 -3.55 3.05 9.96
N GLY A 57 -3.80 2.24 8.92
CA GLY A 57 -4.82 1.20 8.96
C GLY A 57 -4.57 0.14 10.04
N LEU A 58 -3.31 -0.25 10.24
CA LEU A 58 -2.91 -1.22 11.26
C LEU A 58 -3.13 -0.67 12.69
N GLU A 59 -2.78 0.60 12.92
CA GLU A 59 -3.01 1.27 14.22
C GLU A 59 -4.51 1.45 14.52
N GLU A 60 -5.32 1.76 13.50
CA GLU A 60 -6.78 1.81 13.63
C GLU A 60 -7.36 0.43 13.95
N ALA A 61 -6.90 -0.62 13.23
CA ALA A 61 -7.30 -1.99 13.49
C ALA A 61 -6.96 -2.41 14.93
N ARG A 62 -5.72 -2.14 15.38
CA ARG A 62 -5.26 -2.46 16.73
C ARG A 62 -6.14 -1.81 17.81
N LYS A 63 -6.44 -0.51 17.65
CA LYS A 63 -7.29 0.22 18.60
C LYS A 63 -8.73 -0.33 18.66
N ARG A 64 -9.27 -0.75 17.52
CA ARG A 64 -10.65 -1.22 17.41
C ARG A 64 -10.83 -2.68 17.80
N LEU A 65 -9.87 -3.54 17.44
CA LEU A 65 -10.02 -5.00 17.53
C LEU A 65 -9.27 -5.62 18.70
N GLY A 66 -8.28 -4.94 19.29
CA GLY A 66 -7.55 -5.38 20.48
C GLY A 66 -6.64 -6.58 20.21
N PHE A 67 -5.47 -6.35 19.65
CA PHE A 67 -4.41 -7.34 19.45
C PHE A 67 -3.05 -6.70 19.67
N ASP A 68 -2.04 -7.52 19.96
CA ASP A 68 -0.67 -7.04 20.07
C ASP A 68 -0.05 -6.92 18.67
N VAL A 69 0.76 -5.87 18.46
CA VAL A 69 1.43 -5.64 17.18
C VAL A 69 2.93 -5.43 17.35
N VAL A 70 3.70 -6.08 16.49
CA VAL A 70 5.15 -5.88 16.34
C VAL A 70 5.41 -5.43 14.91
N MET A 71 6.13 -4.32 14.75
CA MET A 71 6.39 -3.72 13.44
C MET A 71 7.89 -3.64 13.17
N HIS A 72 8.28 -4.00 11.94
CA HIS A 72 9.67 -3.98 11.48
C HIS A 72 9.78 -3.17 10.20
N VAL A 73 10.79 -2.31 10.13
CA VAL A 73 11.23 -1.63 8.91
C VAL A 73 12.66 -2.09 8.65
N PRO A 74 12.84 -3.18 7.90
CA PRO A 74 14.18 -3.73 7.63
C PRO A 74 14.95 -2.86 6.64
N ALA A 75 16.27 -2.98 6.65
CA ALA A 75 17.13 -2.25 5.72
C ALA A 75 17.14 -2.86 4.31
N SER A 76 16.76 -4.15 4.20
CA SER A 76 16.73 -4.91 2.94
C SER A 76 15.64 -5.98 2.95
N ILE A 77 15.36 -6.56 1.79
CA ILE A 77 14.46 -7.73 1.67
C ILE A 77 15.03 -8.92 2.42
N GLU A 78 16.35 -9.14 2.36
CA GLU A 78 17.04 -10.21 3.06
C GLU A 78 16.86 -10.09 4.59
N ASP A 79 16.98 -8.88 5.14
CA ASP A 79 16.76 -8.62 6.57
C ASP A 79 15.31 -8.91 6.96
N GLY A 80 14.34 -8.50 6.12
CA GLY A 80 12.93 -8.81 6.33
C GLY A 80 12.64 -10.31 6.31
N MET A 81 13.25 -11.06 5.38
CA MET A 81 13.15 -12.52 5.34
C MET A 81 13.83 -13.19 6.54
N ALA A 82 14.91 -12.61 7.07
CA ALA A 82 15.55 -13.13 8.30
C ALA A 82 14.62 -12.99 9.51
N ILE A 83 13.88 -11.88 9.63
CA ILE A 83 12.84 -11.68 10.66
C ILE A 83 11.75 -12.75 10.51
N TYR A 84 11.21 -12.94 9.31
CA TYR A 84 10.22 -13.99 9.04
C TYR A 84 10.73 -15.39 9.41
N ASN A 85 11.93 -15.73 9.00
CA ASN A 85 12.53 -17.04 9.28
C ASN A 85 12.68 -17.30 10.79
N GLN A 86 13.02 -16.28 11.55
CA GLN A 86 13.06 -16.36 13.01
C GLN A 86 11.67 -16.56 13.61
N TRP A 87 10.70 -15.76 13.15
CA TRP A 87 9.30 -15.86 13.57
C TRP A 87 8.69 -17.22 13.26
N ALA A 88 8.89 -17.74 12.05
CA ALA A 88 8.31 -19.01 11.58
C ALA A 88 8.82 -20.23 12.36
N ARG A 89 10.09 -20.18 12.81
CA ARG A 89 10.71 -21.27 13.60
C ARG A 89 10.42 -21.21 15.10
N LYS A 90 9.92 -20.07 15.58
CA LYS A 90 9.59 -19.88 17.00
C LYS A 90 8.29 -20.59 17.33
N SER A 91 8.33 -21.54 18.28
CA SER A 91 7.13 -22.08 18.87
C SER A 91 6.55 -21.09 19.91
N ALA A 92 5.26 -20.86 19.85
CA ALA A 92 4.55 -19.93 20.74
C ALA A 92 3.18 -20.53 21.14
N PRO A 93 3.21 -21.56 22.02
CA PRO A 93 1.98 -22.21 22.48
C PRO A 93 1.11 -21.20 23.23
N GLY A 94 -0.20 -21.20 22.92
CA GLY A 94 -1.17 -20.27 23.50
C GLY A 94 -1.23 -18.90 22.78
N GLU A 95 -0.38 -18.65 21.79
CA GLU A 95 -0.49 -17.49 20.91
C GLU A 95 -1.15 -17.88 19.60
N ARG A 96 -1.98 -16.98 19.07
CA ARG A 96 -2.44 -17.00 17.69
C ARG A 96 -1.70 -15.91 16.94
N ARG A 97 -0.95 -16.27 15.91
CA ARG A 97 0.02 -15.38 15.27
C ARG A 97 -0.29 -15.12 13.81
N LEU A 98 -0.23 -13.88 13.40
CA LEU A 98 -0.30 -13.44 12.01
C LEU A 98 0.98 -12.71 11.64
N PHE A 99 1.67 -13.19 10.60
CA PHE A 99 2.80 -12.48 10.00
C PHE A 99 2.37 -11.84 8.69
N ILE A 100 2.63 -10.55 8.54
CA ILE A 100 2.26 -9.77 7.35
C ILE A 100 3.53 -9.28 6.64
N PHE A 101 3.70 -9.68 5.39
CA PHE A 101 4.59 -9.03 4.47
C PHE A 101 3.83 -7.88 3.79
N ALA A 102 4.12 -6.67 4.19
CA ALA A 102 3.37 -5.49 3.78
C ALA A 102 3.78 -4.93 2.39
N THR A 103 4.40 -5.75 1.55
CA THR A 103 4.78 -5.42 0.17
C THR A 103 5.10 -6.68 -0.63
N ASN A 104 4.79 -6.68 -1.93
CA ASN A 104 5.14 -7.76 -2.86
C ASN A 104 6.64 -7.90 -3.14
N GLN A 105 7.47 -6.97 -2.72
CA GLN A 105 8.93 -7.08 -2.84
C GLN A 105 9.49 -8.34 -2.16
N TYR A 106 8.75 -8.93 -1.22
CA TYR A 106 9.10 -10.22 -0.58
C TYR A 106 8.65 -11.45 -1.38
N GLU A 107 7.85 -11.28 -2.44
CA GLU A 107 7.21 -12.39 -3.15
C GLU A 107 8.22 -13.40 -3.68
N SER A 108 9.24 -12.94 -4.41
CA SER A 108 10.25 -13.82 -5.01
C SER A 108 11.03 -14.61 -3.96
N ALA A 109 11.44 -13.94 -2.87
CA ALA A 109 12.14 -14.58 -1.76
C ALA A 109 11.24 -15.57 -1.00
N LEU A 110 9.96 -15.24 -0.81
CA LEU A 110 9.01 -16.11 -0.13
C LEU A 110 8.68 -17.36 -0.97
N ARG A 111 8.53 -17.23 -2.30
CA ARG A 111 8.32 -18.37 -3.22
C ARG A 111 9.50 -19.34 -3.25
N GLN A 112 10.71 -18.86 -3.00
CA GLN A 112 11.94 -19.67 -2.95
C GLN A 112 12.23 -20.23 -1.55
N SER A 113 11.46 -19.83 -0.54
CA SER A 113 11.68 -20.23 0.85
C SER A 113 11.03 -21.57 1.15
N ASP A 114 11.80 -22.48 1.77
CA ASP A 114 11.28 -23.74 2.35
C ASP A 114 10.84 -23.55 3.82
N VAL A 115 10.86 -22.31 4.33
CA VAL A 115 10.51 -22.03 5.71
C VAL A 115 9.01 -21.78 5.84
N HIS A 116 8.36 -22.60 6.64
CA HIS A 116 6.96 -22.49 6.99
C HIS A 116 6.79 -22.35 8.50
N PRO A 117 5.69 -21.74 8.97
CA PRO A 117 5.41 -21.68 10.41
C PRO A 117 5.33 -23.08 11.03
N SER A 118 5.96 -23.22 12.18
CA SER A 118 5.97 -24.50 12.92
C SER A 118 4.65 -24.80 13.64
N ASP A 119 3.89 -23.76 13.97
CA ASP A 119 2.65 -23.86 14.73
C ASP A 119 1.41 -23.72 13.84
N ALA A 120 0.41 -24.59 14.03
CA ALA A 120 -0.85 -24.58 13.31
C ALA A 120 -1.67 -23.26 13.52
N ASN A 121 -1.41 -22.55 14.61
CA ASN A 121 -2.06 -21.28 14.95
C ASN A 121 -1.38 -20.06 14.28
N SER A 122 -0.42 -20.31 13.41
CA SER A 122 0.32 -19.27 12.68
C SER A 122 -0.23 -19.09 11.28
N THR A 123 -0.45 -17.85 10.90
CA THR A 123 -0.95 -17.43 9.58
C THR A 123 0.06 -16.50 8.93
N VAL A 124 0.25 -16.61 7.62
CA VAL A 124 1.10 -15.71 6.84
C VAL A 124 0.24 -15.01 5.79
N LEU A 125 0.43 -13.70 5.65
CA LEU A 125 -0.23 -12.86 4.66
C LEU A 125 0.83 -12.07 3.88
N LEU A 126 0.74 -12.08 2.55
CA LEU A 126 1.53 -11.24 1.66
C LEU A 126 0.62 -10.29 0.88
N TYR A 127 0.99 -9.02 0.83
CA TYR A 127 0.28 -7.99 0.06
C TYR A 127 0.76 -7.92 -1.38
N GLU A 128 -0.17 -7.49 -2.26
CA GLU A 128 0.10 -7.00 -3.60
C GLU A 128 0.64 -8.04 -4.59
N THR A 129 0.53 -9.32 -4.30
CA THR A 129 0.91 -10.36 -5.26
C THR A 129 -0.24 -10.71 -6.21
N HIS A 130 0.08 -10.85 -7.47
CA HIS A 130 -0.87 -11.22 -8.54
C HIS A 130 -1.23 -12.72 -8.54
N LYS A 131 -0.36 -13.58 -7.99
CA LYS A 131 -0.55 -15.05 -8.02
C LYS A 131 -0.54 -15.62 -6.62
N PRO A 132 -1.41 -16.61 -6.32
CA PRO A 132 -1.44 -17.26 -5.03
C PRO A 132 -0.09 -17.93 -4.71
N ILE A 133 0.18 -18.09 -3.40
CA ILE A 133 1.33 -18.79 -2.85
C ILE A 133 0.81 -19.87 -1.90
N ASP A 134 1.29 -21.09 -2.04
CA ASP A 134 0.87 -22.20 -1.19
C ASP A 134 1.16 -21.91 0.28
N GLY A 135 0.16 -22.13 1.15
CA GLY A 135 0.29 -21.90 2.58
C GLY A 135 0.23 -20.43 3.02
N VAL A 136 0.18 -19.46 2.08
CA VAL A 136 0.14 -18.02 2.35
C VAL A 136 -1.19 -17.45 1.90
N TYR A 137 -1.78 -16.60 2.72
CA TYR A 137 -2.87 -15.74 2.28
C TYR A 137 -2.32 -14.57 1.48
N THR A 138 -3.03 -14.19 0.44
CA THR A 138 -2.56 -13.12 -0.45
C THR A 138 -3.72 -12.26 -0.87
N PHE A 139 -3.48 -10.96 -1.04
CA PHE A 139 -4.38 -10.09 -1.77
C PHE A 139 -3.59 -9.02 -2.53
N ARG A 140 -4.22 -8.44 -3.53
CA ARG A 140 -3.76 -7.21 -4.19
C ARG A 140 -4.92 -6.26 -4.45
N ILE A 141 -4.59 -4.99 -4.61
CA ILE A 141 -5.51 -3.96 -5.06
C ILE A 141 -5.08 -3.55 -6.47
N GLY A 142 -5.86 -3.94 -7.48
CA GLY A 142 -5.60 -3.60 -8.88
C GLY A 142 -5.69 -2.09 -9.10
N MET A 143 -4.77 -1.55 -9.91
CA MET A 143 -4.69 -0.11 -10.15
C MET A 143 -5.01 0.28 -11.60
N TYR A 144 -5.16 -0.67 -12.52
CA TYR A 144 -5.39 -0.39 -13.93
C TYR A 144 -6.64 0.50 -14.13
N GLY A 145 -7.77 0.14 -13.53
CA GLY A 145 -9.04 0.84 -13.72
C GLY A 145 -9.01 2.28 -13.24
N ALA A 146 -8.47 2.53 -12.04
CA ALA A 146 -8.33 3.88 -11.51
C ALA A 146 -7.34 4.72 -12.31
N ALA A 147 -6.20 4.14 -12.71
CA ALA A 147 -5.22 4.81 -13.55
C ALA A 147 -5.75 5.15 -14.95
N TYR A 148 -6.56 4.25 -15.55
CA TYR A 148 -7.26 4.51 -16.81
C TYR A 148 -8.17 5.74 -16.69
N LEU A 149 -8.92 5.85 -15.60
CA LEU A 149 -9.78 7.02 -15.38
C LEU A 149 -8.94 8.30 -15.21
N ILE A 150 -7.82 8.25 -14.48
CA ILE A 150 -6.91 9.40 -14.32
C ILE A 150 -6.31 9.82 -15.65
N GLY A 151 -5.88 8.87 -16.48
CA GLY A 151 -5.37 9.18 -17.82
C GLY A 151 -6.41 9.88 -18.68
N ALA A 152 -7.63 9.34 -18.74
CA ALA A 152 -8.74 9.94 -19.47
C ALA A 152 -9.09 11.34 -18.93
N TYR A 153 -9.19 11.51 -17.62
CA TYR A 153 -9.44 12.80 -16.98
C TYR A 153 -8.37 13.83 -17.34
N THR A 154 -7.11 13.45 -17.27
CA THR A 154 -5.99 14.34 -17.62
C THR A 154 -6.08 14.82 -19.06
N ALA A 155 -6.31 13.92 -20.03
CA ALA A 155 -6.44 14.31 -21.42
C ALA A 155 -7.67 15.19 -21.68
N LEU A 156 -8.79 14.90 -21.05
CA LEU A 156 -10.03 15.67 -21.21
C LEU A 156 -9.93 17.09 -20.63
N THR A 157 -9.20 17.28 -19.55
CA THR A 157 -9.02 18.59 -18.90
C THR A 157 -7.93 19.44 -19.54
N GLN A 158 -7.00 18.82 -20.32
CA GLN A 158 -5.91 19.52 -21.01
C GLN A 158 -6.17 19.70 -22.52
N LYS A 159 -7.44 19.66 -22.95
CA LYS A 159 -7.84 19.69 -24.38
C LYS A 159 -7.34 20.88 -25.18
N ASP A 160 -7.11 22.03 -24.54
CA ASP A 160 -6.69 23.26 -25.21
C ASP A 160 -5.18 23.27 -25.56
N GLU A 161 -4.43 22.26 -25.08
CA GLU A 161 -3.03 22.02 -25.41
C GLU A 161 -2.95 20.97 -26.53
N ALA A 162 -2.95 21.41 -27.77
CA ALA A 162 -3.07 20.56 -28.99
C ALA A 162 -2.02 19.43 -29.11
N ASP A 163 -0.96 19.45 -28.30
CA ASP A 163 0.12 18.47 -28.26
C ASP A 163 0.44 17.98 -26.84
N SER A 164 -0.58 17.89 -25.95
CA SER A 164 -0.36 17.45 -24.56
C SER A 164 0.26 16.06 -24.52
N LYS A 165 1.43 15.94 -23.88
CA LYS A 165 2.14 14.68 -23.66
C LYS A 165 2.24 14.40 -22.18
N ALA A 166 1.94 13.16 -21.82
CA ALA A 166 2.06 12.68 -20.46
C ALA A 166 3.16 11.62 -20.33
N ALA A 167 3.79 11.58 -19.16
CA ALA A 167 4.78 10.58 -18.82
C ALA A 167 4.34 9.79 -17.59
N VAL A 168 4.50 8.48 -17.62
CA VAL A 168 4.40 7.62 -16.44
C VAL A 168 5.81 7.28 -15.98
N ILE A 169 6.12 7.58 -14.72
CA ILE A 169 7.39 7.22 -14.07
C ILE A 169 7.12 6.05 -13.16
N ALA A 170 7.44 4.85 -13.62
CA ALA A 170 7.10 3.59 -12.98
C ALA A 170 8.33 2.92 -12.36
N ALA A 171 8.19 2.14 -11.29
CA ALA A 171 9.31 1.49 -10.60
C ALA A 171 10.01 0.50 -11.52
N ASN A 172 9.35 -0.59 -11.87
CA ASN A 172 9.87 -1.62 -12.77
C ASN A 172 8.71 -2.36 -13.51
N PRO A 173 8.99 -2.97 -14.67
CA PRO A 173 7.96 -3.62 -15.50
C PRO A 173 7.53 -5.01 -14.95
N SER A 174 8.27 -5.59 -14.02
CA SER A 174 7.99 -6.93 -13.50
C SER A 174 6.88 -6.93 -12.45
N ASP A 175 6.61 -5.78 -11.82
CA ASP A 175 5.51 -5.62 -10.88
C ASP A 175 4.19 -5.43 -11.64
N HIS A 176 3.29 -6.42 -11.51
CA HIS A 176 1.99 -6.42 -12.19
C HIS A 176 1.11 -5.21 -11.83
N ASN A 177 1.13 -4.75 -10.58
CA ASN A 177 0.37 -3.59 -10.15
C ASN A 177 0.95 -2.28 -10.71
N VAL A 178 2.28 -2.16 -10.72
CA VAL A 178 2.99 -1.02 -11.31
C VAL A 178 2.75 -0.95 -12.81
N ASP A 179 2.92 -2.08 -13.53
CA ASP A 179 2.63 -2.15 -14.95
C ASP A 179 1.14 -1.87 -15.22
N GLY A 180 0.22 -2.41 -14.41
CA GLY A 180 -1.21 -2.16 -14.52
C GLY A 180 -1.56 -0.69 -14.43
N ALA A 181 -1.04 0.03 -13.45
CA ALA A 181 -1.25 1.46 -13.32
C ALA A 181 -0.65 2.24 -14.51
N ALA A 182 0.54 1.87 -14.94
CA ALA A 182 1.21 2.52 -16.06
C ALA A 182 0.43 2.33 -17.38
N GLN A 183 0.03 1.11 -17.68
CA GLN A 183 -0.75 0.80 -18.88
C GLN A 183 -2.15 1.44 -18.81
N GLY A 184 -2.83 1.34 -17.67
CA GLY A 184 -4.14 1.94 -17.48
C GLY A 184 -4.11 3.45 -17.75
N PHE A 185 -3.18 4.17 -17.14
CA PHE A 185 -3.03 5.60 -17.39
C PHE A 185 -2.81 5.90 -18.88
N ARG A 186 -1.87 5.21 -19.52
CA ARG A 186 -1.57 5.40 -20.94
C ARG A 186 -2.80 5.15 -21.81
N ASP A 187 -3.50 4.04 -21.58
CA ASP A 187 -4.65 3.66 -22.39
C ASP A 187 -5.79 4.68 -22.25
N GLY A 188 -6.07 5.13 -21.03
CA GLY A 188 -7.08 6.17 -20.77
C GLY A 188 -6.71 7.51 -21.39
N PHE A 189 -5.46 7.94 -21.26
CA PHE A 189 -4.98 9.20 -21.81
C PHE A 189 -5.08 9.25 -23.33
N LEU A 190 -4.60 8.20 -24.02
CA LEU A 190 -4.63 8.13 -25.48
C LEU A 190 -6.07 7.98 -26.01
N GLU A 191 -6.92 7.16 -25.36
CA GLU A 191 -8.31 6.98 -25.76
C GLU A 191 -9.13 8.28 -25.63
N ALA A 192 -8.79 9.12 -24.66
CA ALA A 192 -9.42 10.43 -24.46
C ALA A 192 -8.88 11.54 -25.35
N GLY A 193 -7.92 11.23 -26.24
CA GLY A 193 -7.39 12.15 -27.25
C GLY A 193 -6.06 12.82 -26.88
N GLY A 194 -5.37 12.37 -25.83
CA GLY A 194 -3.99 12.78 -25.54
C GLY A 194 -3.03 12.38 -26.68
N ALA A 195 -2.02 13.21 -26.93
CA ALA A 195 -1.13 13.02 -28.08
C ALA A 195 -0.09 11.90 -27.90
N ASP A 196 0.47 11.79 -26.68
CA ASP A 196 1.46 10.78 -26.31
C ASP A 196 1.46 10.52 -24.81
N ALA A 197 1.59 9.25 -24.42
CA ALA A 197 1.75 8.83 -23.02
C ALA A 197 2.91 7.84 -22.91
N THR A 198 4.09 8.34 -22.63
CA THR A 198 5.32 7.55 -22.53
C THR A 198 5.43 6.91 -21.16
N ILE A 199 5.57 5.57 -21.10
CA ILE A 199 5.91 4.83 -19.87
C ILE A 199 7.43 4.72 -19.79
N SER A 200 8.01 5.14 -18.65
CA SER A 200 9.43 5.00 -18.36
C SER A 200 9.64 4.34 -17.02
N TYR A 201 10.35 3.22 -17.03
CA TYR A 201 10.70 2.49 -15.82
C TYR A 201 12.02 3.01 -15.24
N ILE A 202 12.05 3.14 -13.90
CA ILE A 202 13.25 3.57 -13.17
C ILE A 202 14.31 2.49 -13.20
N SER A 203 13.88 1.22 -13.09
CA SER A 203 14.74 0.04 -13.17
C SER A 203 14.06 -1.06 -13.98
N ASP A 204 14.86 -1.87 -14.68
CA ASP A 204 14.39 -3.10 -15.35
C ASP A 204 14.48 -4.33 -14.41
N LYS A 205 15.05 -4.15 -13.24
CA LYS A 205 15.27 -5.23 -12.28
C LYS A 205 14.06 -5.41 -11.37
N GLU A 206 13.63 -6.66 -11.20
CA GLU A 206 12.55 -7.04 -10.29
C GLU A 206 12.81 -6.52 -8.87
N GLY A 207 11.80 -5.91 -8.25
CA GLY A 207 11.86 -5.37 -6.90
C GLY A 207 12.58 -4.02 -6.74
N ASP A 208 13.25 -3.52 -7.78
CA ASP A 208 13.93 -2.22 -7.78
C ASP A 208 13.02 -1.07 -8.24
N GLY A 209 13.53 0.16 -8.20
CA GLY A 209 12.84 1.38 -8.66
C GLY A 209 12.04 2.09 -7.58
N TYR A 210 11.75 1.44 -6.46
CA TYR A 210 10.91 2.01 -5.40
C TYR A 210 11.61 2.98 -4.46
N ASN A 211 12.95 3.01 -4.45
CA ASN A 211 13.75 3.92 -3.63
C ASN A 211 14.96 4.46 -4.39
N MET A 212 14.71 5.00 -5.56
CA MET A 212 15.69 5.55 -6.51
C MET A 212 15.26 6.97 -6.95
N PRO A 213 15.22 7.94 -6.02
CA PRO A 213 14.70 9.28 -6.31
C PRO A 213 15.53 10.05 -7.36
N ASP A 214 16.85 9.87 -7.38
CA ASP A 214 17.72 10.58 -8.32
C ASP A 214 17.48 10.11 -9.76
N GLU A 215 17.30 8.82 -9.98
CA GLU A 215 16.97 8.23 -11.27
C GLU A 215 15.56 8.65 -11.73
N ALA A 216 14.59 8.67 -10.82
CA ALA A 216 13.24 9.17 -11.11
C ALA A 216 13.26 10.64 -11.55
N TYR A 217 14.01 11.49 -10.83
CA TYR A 217 14.15 12.91 -11.19
C TYR A 217 14.84 13.09 -12.55
N ALA A 218 15.89 12.30 -12.81
CA ALA A 218 16.59 12.33 -14.10
C ALA A 218 15.70 11.89 -15.28
N LEU A 219 14.82 10.89 -15.06
CA LEU A 219 13.79 10.50 -16.04
C LEU A 219 12.83 11.65 -16.33
N CYS A 220 12.32 12.32 -15.29
CA CYS A 220 11.43 13.48 -15.45
C CYS A 220 12.09 14.59 -16.28
N ASN A 221 13.36 14.93 -16.02
CA ASN A 221 14.09 15.94 -16.80
C ASN A 221 14.15 15.58 -18.28
N ARG A 222 14.54 14.35 -18.63
CA ARG A 222 14.63 13.91 -20.03
C ARG A 222 13.29 13.96 -20.77
N LEU A 223 12.22 13.55 -20.08
CA LEU A 223 10.88 13.56 -20.66
C LEU A 223 10.33 14.98 -20.80
N TYR A 224 10.59 15.85 -19.83
CA TYR A 224 10.24 17.26 -19.91
C TYR A 224 10.94 17.97 -21.10
N GLU A 225 12.23 17.73 -21.30
CA GLU A 225 12.97 18.24 -22.46
C GLU A 225 12.41 17.74 -23.79
N SER A 226 11.74 16.58 -23.83
CA SER A 226 11.02 16.05 -24.99
C SER A 226 9.56 16.51 -25.11
N GLY A 227 9.14 17.44 -24.25
CA GLY A 227 7.84 18.11 -24.33
C GLY A 227 6.72 17.49 -23.50
N HIS A 228 7.04 16.60 -22.54
CA HIS A 228 6.02 16.09 -21.61
C HIS A 228 5.73 17.11 -20.52
N THR A 229 4.44 17.38 -20.29
CA THR A 229 3.96 18.41 -19.35
C THR A 229 3.12 17.85 -18.19
N PHE A 230 2.86 16.55 -18.21
CA PHE A 230 2.18 15.84 -17.13
C PHE A 230 2.98 14.60 -16.72
N PHE A 231 3.08 14.36 -15.40
CA PHE A 231 3.83 13.23 -14.86
C PHE A 231 3.00 12.42 -13.88
N PHE A 232 2.81 11.13 -14.14
CA PHE A 232 2.15 10.20 -13.23
C PHE A 232 3.18 9.26 -12.60
N PRO A 233 3.46 9.36 -11.29
CA PRO A 233 4.39 8.48 -10.62
C PRO A 233 3.74 7.19 -10.15
N VAL A 234 4.42 6.06 -10.36
CA VAL A 234 4.03 4.72 -9.89
C VAL A 234 5.28 3.99 -9.37
N ALA A 235 5.94 4.53 -8.36
CA ALA A 235 7.26 4.08 -7.94
C ALA A 235 7.55 4.22 -6.43
N GLY A 236 6.54 4.07 -5.57
CA GLY A 236 6.71 4.09 -4.11
C GLY A 236 7.47 5.31 -3.60
N GLY A 237 8.54 5.13 -2.83
CA GLY A 237 9.35 6.22 -2.27
C GLY A 237 9.98 7.13 -3.33
N SER A 238 10.22 6.64 -4.56
CA SER A 238 10.72 7.47 -5.68
C SER A 238 9.71 8.49 -6.18
N ASN A 239 8.41 8.34 -5.86
CA ASN A 239 7.35 9.28 -6.24
C ASN A 239 7.62 10.71 -5.76
N LYS A 240 8.27 10.86 -4.61
CA LYS A 240 8.63 12.18 -4.06
C LYS A 240 9.46 13.01 -5.02
N ALA A 241 10.38 12.37 -5.74
CA ALA A 241 11.23 13.06 -6.71
C ALA A 241 10.41 13.58 -7.91
N VAL A 242 9.40 12.82 -8.36
CA VAL A 242 8.46 13.24 -9.40
C VAL A 242 7.61 14.44 -8.94
N TYR A 243 7.08 14.39 -7.72
CA TYR A 243 6.33 15.51 -7.14
C TYR A 243 7.20 16.76 -6.96
N GLN A 244 8.44 16.58 -6.50
CA GLN A 244 9.39 17.70 -6.41
C GLN A 244 9.73 18.28 -7.78
N PHE A 245 9.94 17.43 -8.78
CA PHE A 245 10.16 17.85 -10.18
C PHE A 245 8.97 18.66 -10.68
N SER A 246 7.74 18.14 -10.53
CA SER A 246 6.51 18.83 -10.92
C SER A 246 6.43 20.25 -10.33
N ARG A 247 6.69 20.39 -9.03
CA ARG A 247 6.71 21.70 -8.37
C ARG A 247 7.79 22.64 -8.89
N ASN A 248 8.99 22.11 -9.15
CA ASN A 248 10.13 22.90 -9.60
C ASN A 248 9.93 23.42 -11.05
N GLN A 249 9.29 22.64 -11.91
CA GLN A 249 9.06 22.97 -13.32
C GLN A 249 7.68 23.60 -13.57
N GLY A 250 6.78 23.60 -12.58
CA GLY A 250 5.42 24.12 -12.74
C GLY A 250 4.55 23.26 -13.66
N VAL A 251 4.80 21.95 -13.73
CA VAL A 251 4.02 21.01 -14.54
C VAL A 251 3.06 20.19 -13.68
N TYR A 252 1.98 19.70 -14.28
CA TYR A 252 0.97 18.93 -13.57
C TYR A 252 1.42 17.50 -13.26
N THR A 253 0.80 16.93 -12.21
CA THR A 253 1.03 15.55 -11.79
C THR A 253 -0.26 14.96 -11.20
N ALA A 254 -0.33 13.63 -11.09
CA ALA A 254 -1.33 12.95 -10.27
C ALA A 254 -0.66 12.32 -9.05
N GLY A 255 -1.44 12.18 -7.97
CA GLY A 255 -1.05 11.46 -6.77
C GLY A 255 -1.30 9.96 -6.89
N ILE A 256 -0.66 9.17 -6.02
CA ILE A 256 -0.88 7.72 -5.92
C ILE A 256 -0.86 7.26 -4.46
N ASP A 257 -1.47 6.11 -4.20
CA ASP A 257 -1.67 5.42 -2.93
C ASP A 257 -2.65 6.13 -1.99
N GLY A 258 -2.53 7.42 -1.78
CA GLY A 258 -3.39 8.23 -0.91
C GLY A 258 -3.84 9.53 -1.56
N ASP A 259 -4.66 10.29 -0.84
CA ASP A 259 -5.02 11.66 -1.23
C ASP A 259 -3.80 12.58 -1.08
N MET A 260 -3.17 12.91 -2.21
CA MET A 260 -1.98 13.75 -2.27
C MET A 260 -2.29 15.23 -2.51
N SER A 261 -3.56 15.64 -2.42
CA SER A 261 -4.00 17.02 -2.70
C SER A 261 -3.25 18.07 -1.86
N ALA A 262 -2.94 17.75 -0.61
CA ALA A 262 -2.21 18.67 0.27
C ALA A 262 -0.74 18.88 -0.13
N TYR A 263 -0.17 18.05 -1.02
CA TYR A 263 1.25 18.14 -1.37
C TYR A 263 1.53 19.29 -2.33
N SER A 264 0.70 19.49 -3.33
CA SER A 264 0.90 20.52 -4.37
C SER A 264 -0.40 20.93 -5.06
N GLY A 265 -0.56 22.23 -5.34
CA GLY A 265 -1.65 22.74 -6.18
C GLY A 265 -1.57 22.30 -7.65
N LEU A 266 -0.46 21.69 -8.07
CA LEU A 266 -0.27 21.14 -9.42
C LEU A 266 -0.79 19.69 -9.56
N MET A 267 -1.34 19.15 -8.49
CA MET A 267 -1.93 17.81 -8.49
C MET A 267 -3.37 17.88 -8.97
N ASN A 268 -3.71 17.19 -10.07
CA ASN A 268 -5.08 17.22 -10.59
C ASN A 268 -6.00 16.21 -9.91
N CYS A 269 -5.49 15.01 -9.64
CA CYS A 269 -6.21 13.96 -8.92
C CYS A 269 -5.24 12.99 -8.25
N SER A 270 -5.77 12.09 -7.43
CA SER A 270 -5.01 11.02 -6.77
C SER A 270 -5.68 9.67 -7.00
N LEU A 271 -4.89 8.66 -7.36
CA LEU A 271 -5.26 7.26 -7.24
C LEU A 271 -5.15 6.87 -5.77
N VAL A 272 -6.26 6.50 -5.16
CA VAL A 272 -6.28 6.11 -3.75
C VAL A 272 -6.44 4.60 -3.63
N LYS A 273 -5.48 3.95 -2.96
CA LYS A 273 -5.52 2.54 -2.56
C LYS A 273 -5.89 2.44 -1.09
N ASN A 274 -7.05 1.90 -0.80
CA ASN A 274 -7.51 1.71 0.58
C ASN A 274 -6.88 0.46 1.21
N ILE A 275 -5.56 0.30 1.10
CA ILE A 275 -4.83 -0.86 1.59
C ILE A 275 -4.90 -0.99 3.12
N GLY A 276 -4.99 0.13 3.84
CA GLY A 276 -5.25 0.14 5.27
C GLY A 276 -6.59 -0.49 5.62
N SER A 277 -7.64 -0.21 4.85
CA SER A 277 -8.96 -0.83 5.02
C SER A 277 -8.92 -2.33 4.71
N ALA A 278 -8.28 -2.75 3.61
CA ALA A 278 -8.12 -4.16 3.28
C ALA A 278 -7.35 -4.94 4.38
N THR A 279 -6.30 -4.33 4.93
CA THR A 279 -5.55 -4.86 6.09
C THR A 279 -6.46 -5.03 7.30
N ASN A 280 -7.24 -4.01 7.62
CA ASN A 280 -8.16 -3.98 8.75
C ASN A 280 -9.24 -5.07 8.62
N ASP A 281 -9.81 -5.24 7.43
CA ASP A 281 -10.85 -6.23 7.17
C ASP A 281 -10.29 -7.66 7.22
N PHE A 282 -9.07 -7.88 6.70
CA PHE A 282 -8.39 -9.17 6.83
C PHE A 282 -8.16 -9.54 8.30
N ILE A 283 -7.60 -8.63 9.10
CA ILE A 283 -7.34 -8.87 10.52
C ILE A 283 -8.65 -9.12 11.29
N ALA A 284 -9.72 -8.38 10.97
CA ALA A 284 -11.02 -8.58 11.60
C ALA A 284 -11.60 -9.98 11.29
N MET A 285 -11.50 -10.44 10.03
CA MET A 285 -11.93 -11.79 9.66
C MET A 285 -11.06 -12.86 10.33
N TRP A 286 -9.75 -12.65 10.35
CA TRP A 286 -8.80 -13.55 10.99
C TRP A 286 -9.10 -13.68 12.49
N LEU A 287 -9.27 -12.58 13.23
CA LEU A 287 -9.63 -12.59 14.66
C LEU A 287 -10.98 -13.27 14.92
N ALA A 288 -11.94 -13.05 14.04
CA ALA A 288 -13.28 -13.65 14.16
C ALA A 288 -13.35 -15.12 13.70
N HIS A 289 -12.23 -15.77 13.37
CA HIS A 289 -12.17 -17.13 12.84
C HIS A 289 -13.06 -17.35 11.60
N LYS A 290 -13.27 -16.32 10.79
CA LYS A 290 -14.04 -16.44 9.55
C LYS A 290 -13.23 -17.13 8.48
N GLU A 291 -13.92 -17.76 7.54
CA GLU A 291 -13.29 -18.26 6.30
C GLU A 291 -12.77 -17.06 5.49
N ILE A 292 -11.49 -17.12 5.11
CA ILE A 292 -10.82 -16.10 4.30
C ILE A 292 -10.35 -16.78 3.02
N PRO A 293 -10.66 -16.25 1.83
CA PRO A 293 -10.10 -16.75 0.59
C PRO A 293 -8.58 -16.70 0.60
N LYS A 294 -7.94 -17.73 0.04
CA LYS A 294 -6.46 -17.82 0.02
C LYS A 294 -5.82 -16.74 -0.84
N HIS A 295 -6.52 -16.29 -1.86
CA HIS A 295 -6.11 -15.21 -2.74
C HIS A 295 -7.30 -14.34 -3.12
N GLN A 296 -7.11 -13.01 -3.14
CA GLN A 296 -8.14 -12.05 -3.51
C GLN A 296 -7.57 -10.93 -4.37
N ASP A 297 -8.22 -10.69 -5.51
CA ASP A 297 -7.98 -9.50 -6.33
C ASP A 297 -9.09 -8.48 -6.06
N PHE A 298 -8.71 -7.32 -5.55
CA PHE A 298 -9.58 -6.17 -5.35
C PHE A 298 -9.43 -5.22 -6.54
N LEU A 299 -10.26 -5.39 -7.55
CA LEU A 299 -10.29 -4.56 -8.75
C LEU A 299 -11.19 -3.32 -8.55
N TRP A 300 -11.40 -2.53 -9.58
CA TRP A 300 -12.15 -1.27 -9.54
C TRP A 300 -13.47 -1.36 -8.77
N ASP A 301 -14.27 -2.39 -9.02
CA ASP A 301 -15.59 -2.55 -8.41
C ASP A 301 -15.55 -3.00 -6.93
N SER A 302 -14.37 -3.27 -6.38
CA SER A 302 -14.21 -3.77 -5.01
C SER A 302 -14.45 -2.72 -3.91
N GLY A 303 -14.32 -1.44 -4.25
CA GLY A 303 -14.35 -0.33 -3.29
C GLY A 303 -13.03 -0.07 -2.57
N TYR A 304 -11.97 -0.86 -2.83
CA TYR A 304 -10.64 -0.63 -2.24
C TYR A 304 -9.73 0.25 -3.09
N VAL A 305 -10.16 0.64 -4.29
CA VAL A 305 -9.47 1.59 -5.15
C VAL A 305 -10.44 2.67 -5.61
N SER A 306 -9.96 3.92 -5.69
CA SER A 306 -10.78 5.05 -6.12
C SER A 306 -9.92 6.19 -6.67
N VAL A 307 -10.59 7.20 -7.25
CA VAL A 307 -9.96 8.45 -7.70
C VAL A 307 -10.55 9.61 -6.92
N ILE A 308 -9.67 10.47 -6.38
CA ILE A 308 -10.03 11.72 -5.73
C ILE A 308 -9.53 12.88 -6.58
N TYR A 309 -10.40 13.84 -6.89
CA TYR A 309 -10.04 15.07 -7.59
C TYR A 309 -9.49 16.08 -6.59
N CYS A 310 -8.35 16.70 -6.92
CA CYS A 310 -7.61 17.56 -6.00
C CYS A 310 -7.95 19.03 -6.19
N HIS A 311 -7.98 19.80 -5.11
CA HIS A 311 -8.18 21.26 -5.10
C HIS A 311 -9.42 21.72 -5.89
N ASP A 312 -9.21 22.60 -6.88
CA ASP A 312 -10.26 23.14 -7.74
C ASP A 312 -10.63 22.21 -8.91
N TRP A 313 -9.89 21.11 -9.09
CA TRP A 313 -10.18 20.12 -10.11
C TRP A 313 -11.47 19.35 -9.77
N LYS A 314 -12.35 19.20 -10.74
CA LYS A 314 -13.64 18.53 -10.56
C LYS A 314 -13.91 17.56 -11.69
N GLU A 315 -14.64 16.53 -11.38
CA GLU A 315 -15.10 15.57 -12.38
C GLU A 315 -15.88 16.25 -13.52
N ALA A 316 -16.69 17.26 -13.20
CA ALA A 316 -17.47 18.02 -14.18
C ALA A 316 -16.63 18.78 -15.22
N ASP A 317 -15.35 19.06 -14.91
CA ASP A 317 -14.45 19.76 -15.83
C ASP A 317 -13.99 18.87 -17.00
N ALA A 318 -14.07 17.54 -16.82
CA ALA A 318 -13.77 16.55 -17.84
C ALA A 318 -15.03 16.13 -18.59
N GLN A 319 -15.49 16.97 -19.53
CA GLN A 319 -16.66 16.64 -20.33
C GLN A 319 -16.50 15.33 -21.09
N GLY A 320 -17.38 14.37 -20.86
CA GLY A 320 -17.36 13.03 -21.45
C GLY A 320 -16.72 11.96 -20.60
N ILE A 321 -16.25 12.28 -19.38
CA ILE A 321 -15.61 11.32 -18.46
C ILE A 321 -16.50 10.10 -18.13
N GLU A 322 -17.82 10.27 -18.12
CA GLU A 322 -18.78 9.18 -17.85
C GLU A 322 -18.65 8.00 -18.83
N THR A 323 -18.28 8.25 -20.08
CA THR A 323 -18.02 7.16 -21.04
C THR A 323 -16.86 6.29 -20.59
N PHE A 324 -15.80 6.90 -20.07
CA PHE A 324 -14.61 6.19 -19.57
C PHE A 324 -14.95 5.43 -18.28
N LYS A 325 -15.68 6.04 -17.35
CA LYS A 325 -16.15 5.39 -16.12
C LYS A 325 -16.93 4.12 -16.41
N ASN A 326 -17.86 4.17 -17.36
CA ASN A 326 -18.69 3.02 -17.74
C ASN A 326 -17.87 1.89 -18.37
N ASN A 327 -16.68 2.16 -18.89
CA ASN A 327 -15.83 1.19 -19.55
C ASN A 327 -14.75 0.58 -18.62
N ILE A 328 -14.52 1.14 -17.42
CA ILE A 328 -13.40 0.75 -16.55
C ILE A 328 -13.36 -0.74 -16.28
N THR A 329 -14.45 -1.33 -15.79
CA THR A 329 -14.52 -2.76 -15.43
C THR A 329 -14.18 -3.66 -16.62
N GLY A 330 -14.68 -3.32 -17.82
CA GLY A 330 -14.37 -4.08 -19.04
C GLY A 330 -12.90 -3.94 -19.47
N LYS A 331 -12.32 -2.74 -19.36
CA LYS A 331 -10.93 -2.48 -19.70
C LYS A 331 -9.98 -3.17 -18.73
N GLU A 332 -10.24 -3.07 -17.44
CA GLU A 332 -9.44 -3.72 -16.40
C GLU A 332 -9.51 -5.25 -16.54
N ALA A 333 -10.69 -5.83 -16.75
CA ALA A 333 -10.84 -7.26 -16.99
C ALA A 333 -10.08 -7.72 -18.25
N ALA A 334 -10.06 -6.91 -19.32
CA ALA A 334 -9.29 -7.23 -20.53
C ALA A 334 -7.77 -7.20 -20.28
N TYR A 335 -7.27 -6.25 -19.49
CA TYR A 335 -5.87 -6.19 -19.09
C TYR A 335 -5.48 -7.42 -18.26
N GLU A 336 -6.26 -7.75 -17.22
CA GLU A 336 -6.00 -8.89 -16.33
C GLU A 336 -6.01 -10.23 -17.07
N ASN A 337 -6.91 -10.43 -18.02
CA ASN A 337 -7.00 -11.65 -18.83
C ASN A 337 -5.89 -11.76 -19.89
N GLY A 338 -5.20 -10.68 -20.21
CA GLY A 338 -4.11 -10.63 -21.19
C GLY A 338 -2.72 -10.91 -20.59
N LYS A 339 -2.60 -11.03 -19.26
CA LYS A 339 -1.36 -11.23 -18.51
C LYS A 339 -1.32 -12.61 -17.86
#